data_13bc775195639f4c2956f474f9b476ca
#
_entry.id   13bc775195639f4c2956f474f9b476ca
#
_cell.length_a   1.000
_cell.length_b   1.000
_cell.length_c   1.000
_cell.angle_alpha   90.00
_cell.angle_beta   90.00
_cell.angle_gamma   90.00
#
_symmetry.space_group_name_H-M   'P 1'
#
loop_
_entity.id
_entity.type
_entity.pdbx_description
1 polymer ?
#
loop_
_entity_poly.entity_id
_entity_poly.type
_entity_poly.pdbx_seq_one_letter_code
_entity_poly.pdbx_strand_id
1 'polypeptide(L)'
;MKHRYHLGRKLAALTLVLLVFASSAQALELRVSSLDGLALSAEVFSENEAFEGVYVASVPSQLDAEVSLGARTLRAGDVLDRSMLSQLLVLPAENRDASCELVYCPIEGGEVQPSRALELSILTGKNEAPVCRDVKFETYKNIANTGVLSASDPEGDTLTYQLVKEPKRGTVELSPDGSFTYTPAQNKVGKDVFTYTATDSAGNVSNVANVTVKIVKPTDKAMYQDLAGDTLAYTAMWLKDRGVYTGKRIAGNLCFEPEGTLTRGEFLVMAMKLLGAEPESERLTSGFADESKTPAWMRPYIVSAFKSGMVSGVTSPDGMVFRPSSNL
;
A
#
# COMPACT_ATOMS: atom_id res chain seq x y z
N MET A 1 10.03 16.93 47.76
CA MET A 1 10.80 15.83 47.18
C MET A 1 9.99 15.26 46.01
N LYS A 2 10.41 15.53 44.79
CA LYS A 2 9.73 15.06 43.57
C LYS A 2 10.40 13.77 43.09
N HIS A 3 9.72 12.65 43.17
CA HIS A 3 10.14 11.42 42.51
C HIS A 3 9.63 11.45 41.06
N ARG A 4 10.55 11.60 40.11
CA ARG A 4 10.35 11.39 38.68
C ARG A 4 10.45 9.90 38.40
N TYR A 5 9.36 9.27 38.02
CA TYR A 5 9.38 7.98 37.39
C TYR A 5 9.74 8.15 35.89
N HIS A 6 10.92 7.70 35.51
CA HIS A 6 11.29 7.49 34.10
C HIS A 6 10.58 6.23 33.60
N LEU A 7 9.50 6.42 32.90
CA LEU A 7 8.88 5.35 32.12
C LEU A 7 9.64 5.25 30.80
N GLY A 8 10.48 4.21 30.68
CA GLY A 8 11.17 3.88 29.42
C GLY A 8 10.14 3.49 28.37
N ARG A 9 10.06 4.28 27.31
CA ARG A 9 9.31 3.94 26.09
C ARG A 9 9.98 2.75 25.43
N LYS A 10 9.45 1.55 25.59
CA LYS A 10 9.63 0.47 24.63
C LYS A 10 8.51 0.62 23.61
N LEU A 11 8.84 0.99 22.39
CA LEU A 11 7.91 0.93 21.26
C LEU A 11 7.59 -0.55 21.03
N ALA A 12 6.32 -0.90 21.20
CA ALA A 12 5.83 -2.20 20.80
C ALA A 12 5.89 -2.31 19.26
N ALA A 13 6.48 -3.38 18.76
CA ALA A 13 6.43 -3.73 17.35
C ALA A 13 4.98 -3.95 16.92
N LEU A 14 4.54 -3.24 15.89
CA LEU A 14 3.21 -3.41 15.29
C LEU A 14 3.27 -4.63 14.38
N THR A 15 2.77 -5.77 14.84
CA THR A 15 2.70 -6.99 14.04
C THR A 15 1.53 -6.88 13.06
N LEU A 16 1.79 -7.06 11.77
CA LEU A 16 0.78 -7.00 10.72
C LEU A 16 -0.12 -8.23 10.79
N VAL A 17 -1.40 -8.04 11.05
CA VAL A 17 -2.41 -9.11 11.01
C VAL A 17 -2.85 -9.34 9.57
N LEU A 18 -2.57 -10.51 9.01
CA LEU A 18 -3.07 -10.91 7.70
C LEU A 18 -4.47 -11.52 7.86
N LEU A 19 -5.51 -10.75 7.55
CA LEU A 19 -6.90 -11.20 7.55
C LEU A 19 -7.19 -12.01 6.27
N VAL A 20 -7.47 -13.29 6.41
CA VAL A 20 -8.01 -14.12 5.33
C VAL A 20 -9.51 -14.29 5.56
N PHE A 21 -10.34 -13.68 4.71
CA PHE A 21 -11.80 -13.82 4.77
C PHE A 21 -12.26 -15.06 4.02
N ALA A 22 -13.04 -15.91 4.68
CA ALA A 22 -13.91 -16.88 4.03
C ALA A 22 -15.28 -16.90 4.73
N SER A 23 -16.35 -16.88 3.95
CA SER A 23 -17.74 -16.75 4.39
C SER A 23 -18.26 -18.00 5.10
N SER A 24 -18.72 -17.83 6.30
CA SER A 24 -19.47 -18.67 7.25
C SER A 24 -18.70 -18.93 8.54
N ALA A 25 -19.21 -18.38 9.67
CA ALA A 25 -18.76 -18.61 11.06
C ALA A 25 -17.27 -18.99 11.20
N GLN A 26 -16.37 -18.12 10.73
CA GLN A 26 -14.94 -18.43 10.71
C GLN A 26 -14.27 -17.89 11.97
N ALA A 27 -13.59 -18.82 12.64
CA ALA A 27 -12.59 -18.47 13.61
C ALA A 27 -11.49 -17.63 12.93
N LEU A 28 -11.16 -16.47 13.50
CA LEU A 28 -10.03 -15.69 13.08
C LEU A 28 -8.76 -16.32 13.66
N GLU A 29 -7.88 -16.80 12.79
CA GLU A 29 -6.58 -17.33 13.21
C GLU A 29 -5.57 -16.20 13.35
N LEU A 30 -5.02 -16.02 14.55
CA LEU A 30 -3.90 -15.12 14.82
C LEU A 30 -2.67 -15.92 15.19
N ARG A 31 -1.53 -15.54 14.59
CA ARG A 31 -0.23 -16.17 14.87
C ARG A 31 0.58 -15.30 15.82
N VAL A 32 1.06 -15.91 16.89
CA VAL A 32 1.96 -15.29 17.87
C VAL A 32 3.34 -15.90 17.69
N SER A 33 4.24 -15.18 17.06
CA SER A 33 5.57 -15.70 16.66
C SER A 33 6.69 -15.27 17.60
N SER A 34 6.43 -14.47 18.63
CA SER A 34 7.46 -13.99 19.55
C SER A 34 7.02 -14.08 21.00
N LEU A 35 7.99 -14.25 21.91
CA LEU A 35 7.78 -14.19 23.38
C LEU A 35 7.39 -12.78 23.87
N ASP A 36 7.57 -11.75 23.03
CA ASP A 36 7.14 -10.38 23.32
C ASP A 36 5.62 -10.21 23.24
N GLY A 37 4.95 -11.20 22.65
CA GLY A 37 3.50 -11.27 22.56
C GLY A 37 2.92 -10.54 21.34
N LEU A 38 1.62 -10.69 21.14
CA LEU A 38 0.82 -10.09 20.08
C LEU A 38 -0.16 -9.09 20.69
N ALA A 39 -0.06 -7.83 20.28
CA ALA A 39 -1.07 -6.81 20.59
C ALA A 39 -2.30 -6.99 19.72
N LEU A 40 -3.48 -7.04 20.32
CA LEU A 40 -4.76 -7.12 19.61
C LEU A 40 -5.28 -5.71 19.30
N SER A 41 -6.00 -5.58 18.17
CA SER A 41 -6.70 -4.34 17.83
C SER A 41 -8.22 -4.53 17.93
N ALA A 42 -8.99 -3.45 17.99
CA ALA A 42 -10.45 -3.54 18.07
C ALA A 42 -11.07 -4.19 16.82
N GLU A 43 -10.43 -4.03 15.66
CA GLU A 43 -10.87 -4.57 14.37
C GLU A 43 -10.85 -6.10 14.33
N VAL A 44 -10.01 -6.73 15.17
CA VAL A 44 -9.95 -8.20 15.32
C VAL A 44 -11.28 -8.75 15.86
N PHE A 45 -12.00 -7.96 16.65
CA PHE A 45 -13.22 -8.39 17.33
C PHE A 45 -14.50 -8.09 16.55
N SER A 46 -14.56 -6.97 15.84
CA SER A 46 -15.67 -6.61 14.95
C SER A 46 -15.31 -5.45 14.02
N GLU A 47 -15.79 -5.52 12.77
CA GLU A 47 -15.74 -4.42 11.80
C GLU A 47 -17.01 -3.54 11.83
N ASN A 48 -17.99 -3.87 12.67
CA ASN A 48 -19.25 -3.14 12.75
C ASN A 48 -19.03 -1.74 13.37
N GLU A 49 -19.54 -0.69 12.75
CA GLU A 49 -19.47 0.69 13.29
C GLU A 49 -20.18 0.83 14.63
N ALA A 50 -21.26 0.04 14.86
CA ALA A 50 -22.00 0.00 16.12
C ALA A 50 -21.33 -0.83 17.22
N PHE A 51 -20.12 -1.32 17.00
CA PHE A 51 -19.34 -2.11 17.94
C PHE A 51 -18.83 -1.25 19.10
N GLU A 52 -19.25 -1.58 20.32
CA GLU A 52 -18.95 -0.84 21.55
C GLU A 52 -17.87 -1.52 22.39
N GLY A 53 -17.74 -2.86 22.29
CA GLY A 53 -16.80 -3.63 23.07
C GLY A 53 -17.10 -5.13 23.07
N VAL A 54 -16.54 -5.86 24.01
CA VAL A 54 -16.71 -7.31 24.14
C VAL A 54 -17.01 -7.74 25.56
N TYR A 55 -17.84 -8.78 25.71
CA TYR A 55 -17.93 -9.62 26.89
C TYR A 55 -17.03 -10.84 26.69
N VAL A 56 -16.10 -11.10 27.59
CA VAL A 56 -15.17 -12.24 27.52
C VAL A 56 -15.88 -13.47 28.07
N ALA A 57 -16.15 -14.45 27.19
CA ALA A 57 -16.82 -15.67 27.57
C ALA A 57 -15.84 -16.71 28.13
N SER A 58 -14.68 -16.89 27.47
CA SER A 58 -13.58 -17.69 28.01
C SER A 58 -12.23 -17.13 27.56
N VAL A 59 -11.19 -17.43 28.33
CA VAL A 59 -9.80 -17.08 28.02
C VAL A 59 -9.00 -18.35 27.75
N PRO A 60 -7.88 -18.25 27.02
CA PRO A 60 -6.96 -19.37 26.82
C PRO A 60 -6.53 -20.03 28.13
N SER A 61 -6.16 -21.31 28.06
CA SER A 61 -5.49 -21.97 29.18
C SER A 61 -4.18 -21.22 29.50
N GLN A 62 -3.93 -20.97 30.79
CA GLN A 62 -2.67 -20.35 31.23
C GLN A 62 -1.44 -21.21 30.91
N LEU A 63 -1.63 -22.48 30.50
CA LEU A 63 -0.55 -23.33 30.03
C LEU A 63 -0.18 -23.04 28.56
N ASP A 64 -1.03 -22.36 27.82
CA ASP A 64 -0.84 -22.07 26.41
C ASP A 64 -0.55 -20.58 26.16
N ALA A 65 -1.40 -19.69 26.69
CA ALA A 65 -1.21 -18.25 26.57
C ALA A 65 -1.86 -17.48 27.73
N GLU A 66 -1.29 -16.34 28.04
CA GLU A 66 -1.90 -15.32 28.91
C GLU A 66 -2.39 -14.17 28.04
N VAL A 67 -3.64 -13.75 28.22
CA VAL A 67 -4.16 -12.51 27.64
C VAL A 67 -4.21 -11.47 28.75
N SER A 68 -3.52 -10.35 28.54
CA SER A 68 -3.43 -9.28 29.53
C SER A 68 -3.99 -7.95 29.00
N LEU A 69 -4.54 -7.16 29.91
CA LEU A 69 -4.95 -5.78 29.67
C LEU A 69 -4.04 -4.87 30.52
N GLY A 70 -2.98 -4.36 29.90
CA GLY A 70 -1.92 -3.67 30.64
C GLY A 70 -1.24 -4.61 31.65
N ALA A 71 -1.33 -4.30 32.96
CA ALA A 71 -0.76 -5.11 34.03
C ALA A 71 -1.72 -6.18 34.60
N ARG A 72 -2.92 -6.32 34.06
CA ARG A 72 -3.96 -7.22 34.56
C ARG A 72 -4.22 -8.35 33.58
N THR A 73 -4.18 -9.60 34.05
CA THR A 73 -4.62 -10.78 33.27
C THR A 73 -6.13 -10.72 33.05
N LEU A 74 -6.55 -10.98 31.82
CA LEU A 74 -7.94 -11.06 31.39
C LEU A 74 -8.60 -12.31 32.00
N ARG A 75 -9.90 -12.21 32.30
CA ARG A 75 -10.68 -13.32 32.88
C ARG A 75 -12.02 -13.46 32.18
N ALA A 76 -12.56 -14.68 32.19
CA ALA A 76 -13.94 -14.88 31.82
C ALA A 76 -14.87 -14.03 32.70
N GLY A 77 -15.85 -13.39 32.07
CA GLY A 77 -16.75 -12.43 32.72
C GLY A 77 -16.33 -10.97 32.60
N ASP A 78 -15.11 -10.67 32.13
CA ASP A 78 -14.68 -9.29 31.89
C ASP A 78 -15.50 -8.65 30.74
N VAL A 79 -15.82 -7.38 30.95
CA VAL A 79 -16.42 -6.50 29.91
C VAL A 79 -15.40 -5.44 29.55
N LEU A 80 -15.10 -5.33 28.28
CA LEU A 80 -14.09 -4.42 27.77
C LEU A 80 -14.72 -3.47 26.76
N ASP A 81 -14.55 -2.16 26.95
CA ASP A 81 -14.92 -1.17 25.99
C ASP A 81 -13.99 -1.22 24.77
N ARG A 82 -14.47 -0.80 23.60
CA ARG A 82 -13.69 -0.74 22.35
C ARG A 82 -12.32 -0.06 22.51
N SER A 83 -12.26 1.01 23.32
CA SER A 83 -11.01 1.74 23.60
C SER A 83 -9.95 0.95 24.40
N MET A 84 -10.38 -0.11 25.11
CA MET A 84 -9.49 -0.96 25.89
C MET A 84 -8.87 -2.07 25.04
N LEU A 85 -9.48 -2.45 23.92
CA LEU A 85 -9.07 -3.60 23.13
C LEU A 85 -7.69 -3.42 22.51
N SER A 86 -7.27 -2.21 22.18
CA SER A 86 -5.92 -1.90 21.71
C SER A 86 -4.82 -2.06 22.76
N GLN A 87 -5.19 -2.29 24.00
CA GLN A 87 -4.26 -2.53 25.12
C GLN A 87 -4.14 -4.01 25.47
N LEU A 88 -4.89 -4.87 24.77
CA LEU A 88 -4.81 -6.31 24.96
C LEU A 88 -3.51 -6.84 24.35
N LEU A 89 -2.84 -7.69 25.11
CA LEU A 89 -1.61 -8.36 24.72
C LEU A 89 -1.77 -9.86 24.98
N VAL A 90 -1.54 -10.67 23.96
CA VAL A 90 -1.47 -12.13 24.06
C VAL A 90 -0.01 -12.50 24.26
N LEU A 91 0.30 -13.17 25.37
CA LEU A 91 1.65 -13.63 25.71
C LEU A 91 1.67 -15.16 25.71
N PRO A 92 2.56 -15.82 24.96
CA PRO A 92 2.79 -17.25 25.09
C PRO A 92 3.19 -17.62 26.53
N ALA A 93 2.62 -18.70 27.07
CA ALA A 93 2.95 -19.15 28.42
C ALA A 93 4.33 -19.83 28.50
N GLU A 94 4.70 -20.53 27.44
CA GLU A 94 5.97 -21.24 27.30
C GLU A 94 6.48 -21.14 25.86
N ASN A 95 7.78 -21.41 25.68
CA ASN A 95 8.40 -21.48 24.35
C ASN A 95 8.08 -22.83 23.66
N ARG A 96 6.80 -23.05 23.35
CA ARG A 96 6.32 -24.24 22.63
C ARG A 96 5.13 -23.85 21.76
N ASP A 97 4.99 -24.56 20.65
CA ASP A 97 3.83 -24.41 19.78
C ASP A 97 2.56 -24.84 20.52
N ALA A 98 1.53 -24.01 20.40
CA ALA A 98 0.23 -24.27 21.00
C ALA A 98 -0.87 -23.69 20.12
N SER A 99 -2.08 -24.25 20.25
CA SER A 99 -3.29 -23.65 19.69
C SER A 99 -4.30 -23.50 20.83
N CYS A 100 -4.81 -22.29 20.98
CA CYS A 100 -5.79 -21.98 22.02
C CYS A 100 -6.82 -20.98 21.46
N GLU A 101 -7.88 -20.71 22.20
CA GLU A 101 -8.92 -19.78 21.77
C GLU A 101 -9.29 -18.77 22.86
N LEU A 102 -9.60 -17.56 22.42
CA LEU A 102 -10.29 -16.55 23.20
C LEU A 102 -11.73 -16.47 22.72
N VAL A 103 -12.69 -16.84 23.57
CA VAL A 103 -14.11 -16.75 23.22
C VAL A 103 -14.71 -15.49 23.79
N TYR A 104 -15.39 -14.73 22.93
CA TYR A 104 -15.96 -13.46 23.29
C TYR A 104 -17.35 -13.26 22.63
N CYS A 105 -18.15 -12.37 23.21
CA CYS A 105 -19.41 -11.94 22.65
C CYS A 105 -19.29 -10.44 22.32
N PRO A 106 -19.39 -10.01 21.05
CA PRO A 106 -19.43 -8.59 20.71
C PRO A 106 -20.60 -7.88 21.38
N ILE A 107 -20.42 -6.62 21.74
CA ILE A 107 -21.48 -5.73 22.23
C ILE A 107 -21.73 -4.71 21.13
N GLU A 108 -22.93 -4.72 20.55
CA GLU A 108 -23.30 -3.87 19.41
C GLU A 108 -24.68 -3.24 19.69
N GLY A 109 -24.74 -1.90 19.67
CA GLY A 109 -25.97 -1.18 19.97
C GLY A 109 -26.56 -1.44 21.36
N GLY A 110 -25.69 -1.68 22.37
CA GLY A 110 -26.08 -2.01 23.74
C GLY A 110 -26.51 -3.46 23.97
N GLU A 111 -26.50 -4.32 22.96
CA GLU A 111 -26.88 -5.72 23.05
C GLU A 111 -25.66 -6.66 22.89
N VAL A 112 -25.64 -7.75 23.70
CA VAL A 112 -24.60 -8.78 23.61
C VAL A 112 -24.94 -9.74 22.47
N GLN A 113 -24.03 -9.84 21.50
CA GLN A 113 -24.18 -10.67 20.32
C GLN A 113 -23.77 -12.13 20.61
N PRO A 114 -24.12 -13.11 19.75
CA PRO A 114 -23.66 -14.48 19.88
C PRO A 114 -22.13 -14.59 19.98
N SER A 115 -21.66 -15.58 20.74
CA SER A 115 -20.23 -15.80 20.97
C SER A 115 -19.47 -16.11 19.68
N ARG A 116 -18.25 -15.58 19.60
CA ARG A 116 -17.27 -15.85 18.54
C ARG A 116 -15.98 -16.35 19.18
N ALA A 117 -15.25 -17.21 18.47
CA ALA A 117 -13.93 -17.65 18.87
C ALA A 117 -12.86 -16.94 18.06
N LEU A 118 -11.82 -16.48 18.75
CA LEU A 118 -10.57 -16.02 18.16
C LEU A 118 -9.56 -17.14 18.38
N GLU A 119 -9.19 -17.84 17.31
CA GLU A 119 -8.17 -18.89 17.36
C GLU A 119 -6.77 -18.25 17.40
N LEU A 120 -5.96 -18.68 18.35
CA LEU A 120 -4.61 -18.19 18.59
C LEU A 120 -3.64 -19.35 18.32
N SER A 121 -2.90 -19.27 17.23
CA SER A 121 -1.80 -20.19 16.92
C SER A 121 -0.50 -19.62 17.46
N ILE A 122 0.05 -20.23 18.50
CA ILE A 122 1.34 -19.86 19.09
C ILE A 122 2.38 -20.73 18.39
N LEU A 123 3.25 -20.08 17.64
CA LEU A 123 4.35 -20.71 16.91
C LEU A 123 5.66 -20.23 17.53
N THR A 124 6.20 -21.01 18.44
CA THR A 124 7.48 -20.71 19.13
C THR A 124 8.67 -21.31 18.39
N GLY A 125 8.47 -21.75 17.15
CA GLY A 125 9.54 -22.21 16.28
C GLY A 125 10.70 -21.20 16.22
N LYS A 126 11.88 -21.71 15.89
CA LYS A 126 13.05 -20.86 15.68
C LYS A 126 12.71 -19.81 14.63
N ASN A 127 12.71 -18.53 15.04
CA ASN A 127 12.49 -17.43 14.12
C ASN A 127 13.49 -17.52 12.97
N GLU A 128 13.01 -17.57 11.74
CA GLU A 128 13.83 -17.66 10.54
C GLU A 128 14.20 -16.27 10.03
N ALA A 129 15.32 -16.19 9.34
CA ALA A 129 15.76 -14.93 8.76
C ALA A 129 14.87 -14.56 7.56
N PRO A 130 14.60 -13.26 7.35
CA PRO A 130 13.85 -12.81 6.18
C PRO A 130 14.59 -13.10 4.88
N VAL A 131 13.85 -13.15 3.78
CA VAL A 131 14.37 -13.41 2.44
C VAL A 131 14.16 -12.18 1.56
N CYS A 132 15.27 -11.52 1.19
CA CYS A 132 15.27 -10.41 0.24
C CYS A 132 15.30 -10.92 -1.21
N ARG A 133 14.62 -10.19 -2.10
CA ARG A 133 14.52 -10.50 -3.53
C ARG A 133 15.16 -9.41 -4.38
N ASP A 134 15.77 -9.80 -5.50
CA ASP A 134 16.30 -8.85 -6.47
C ASP A 134 15.19 -7.96 -7.04
N VAL A 135 15.47 -6.65 -7.12
CA VAL A 135 14.55 -5.63 -7.64
C VAL A 135 15.10 -5.06 -8.94
N LYS A 136 14.23 -4.90 -9.95
CA LYS A 136 14.53 -4.15 -11.17
C LYS A 136 13.87 -2.78 -11.08
N PHE A 137 14.65 -1.76 -11.30
CA PHE A 137 14.26 -0.37 -11.15
C PHE A 137 14.70 0.45 -12.37
N GLU A 138 13.90 1.39 -12.81
CA GLU A 138 14.24 2.25 -13.94
C GLU A 138 14.07 3.71 -13.56
N THR A 139 14.95 4.57 -14.05
CA THR A 139 14.75 6.01 -14.00
C THR A 139 15.32 6.67 -15.27
N TYR A 140 15.01 7.94 -15.45
CA TYR A 140 15.58 8.76 -16.52
C TYR A 140 16.86 9.46 -16.07
N LYS A 141 17.71 9.75 -17.06
CA LYS A 141 18.88 10.60 -16.87
C LYS A 141 18.51 11.91 -16.18
N ASN A 142 19.20 12.21 -15.07
CA ASN A 142 19.01 13.41 -14.24
C ASN A 142 17.62 13.52 -13.57
N ILE A 143 16.86 12.44 -13.48
CA ILE A 143 15.57 12.43 -12.79
C ILE A 143 15.65 11.44 -11.63
N ALA A 144 15.39 11.91 -10.42
CA ALA A 144 15.19 11.04 -9.26
C ALA A 144 13.90 10.22 -9.42
N ASN A 145 13.90 9.01 -8.86
CA ASN A 145 12.71 8.17 -8.85
C ASN A 145 12.68 7.38 -7.55
N THR A 146 11.46 7.09 -7.09
CA THR A 146 11.19 6.34 -5.86
C THR A 146 10.86 4.89 -6.16
N GLY A 147 11.18 4.01 -5.23
CA GLY A 147 10.88 2.60 -5.30
C GLY A 147 10.71 2.00 -3.91
N VAL A 148 10.37 0.72 -3.86
CA VAL A 148 10.26 -0.05 -2.63
C VAL A 148 11.05 -1.34 -2.78
N LEU A 149 11.81 -1.69 -1.75
CA LEU A 149 12.55 -2.95 -1.66
C LEU A 149 11.59 -4.11 -1.39
N SER A 150 11.99 -5.33 -1.70
CA SER A 150 11.14 -6.51 -1.60
C SER A 150 11.80 -7.57 -0.71
N ALA A 151 11.18 -7.86 0.40
CA ALA A 151 11.53 -8.98 1.27
C ALA A 151 10.28 -9.66 1.80
N SER A 152 10.42 -10.88 2.25
CA SER A 152 9.38 -11.63 2.95
C SER A 152 9.99 -12.33 4.15
N ASP A 153 9.26 -12.34 5.22
CA ASP A 153 9.59 -13.06 6.45
C ASP A 153 8.68 -14.27 6.61
N PRO A 154 9.21 -15.45 6.97
CA PRO A 154 8.39 -16.66 7.14
C PRO A 154 7.34 -16.53 8.25
N GLU A 155 7.67 -15.81 9.32
CA GLU A 155 6.82 -15.58 10.49
C GLU A 155 5.93 -14.33 10.30
N GLY A 156 6.22 -13.51 9.27
CA GLY A 156 5.50 -12.26 9.00
C GLY A 156 5.97 -11.09 9.85
N ASP A 157 7.20 -11.14 10.35
CA ASP A 157 7.79 -10.10 11.19
C ASP A 157 7.94 -8.76 10.45
N THR A 158 7.91 -7.68 11.23
CA THR A 158 8.24 -6.35 10.70
C THR A 158 9.70 -6.27 10.33
N LEU A 159 9.95 -5.85 9.07
CA LEU A 159 11.30 -5.79 8.53
C LEU A 159 11.86 -4.38 8.54
N THR A 160 13.14 -4.28 8.87
CA THR A 160 13.92 -3.04 8.76
C THR A 160 15.00 -3.22 7.69
N TYR A 161 15.03 -2.31 6.71
CA TYR A 161 15.91 -2.41 5.55
C TYR A 161 17.18 -1.58 5.72
N GLN A 162 18.30 -2.12 5.25
CA GLN A 162 19.61 -1.45 5.28
C GLN A 162 20.35 -1.59 3.96
N LEU A 163 21.05 -0.52 3.57
CA LEU A 163 21.91 -0.50 2.42
C LEU A 163 23.23 -1.18 2.74
N VAL A 164 23.62 -2.15 1.92
CA VAL A 164 24.90 -2.89 2.06
C VAL A 164 25.97 -2.30 1.16
N LYS A 165 25.62 -1.93 -0.06
CA LYS A 165 26.54 -1.36 -1.04
C LYS A 165 25.87 -0.24 -1.81
N GLU A 166 26.55 0.90 -1.85
CA GLU A 166 26.14 2.07 -2.61
C GLU A 166 26.22 1.88 -4.13
N PRO A 167 25.35 2.56 -4.90
CA PRO A 167 25.45 2.60 -6.34
C PRO A 167 26.67 3.43 -6.78
N LYS A 168 27.10 3.23 -8.04
CA LYS A 168 28.26 3.95 -8.60
C LYS A 168 27.90 5.13 -9.51
N ARG A 169 26.62 5.19 -9.95
CA ARG A 169 26.16 6.19 -10.93
C ARG A 169 25.08 7.12 -10.38
N GLY A 170 24.83 7.06 -9.08
CA GLY A 170 23.86 7.87 -8.38
C GLY A 170 23.99 7.73 -6.89
N THR A 171 23.02 8.21 -6.15
CA THR A 171 22.86 8.08 -4.71
C THR A 171 21.54 7.41 -4.39
N VAL A 172 21.47 6.74 -3.25
CA VAL A 172 20.23 6.15 -2.71
C VAL A 172 19.98 6.73 -1.32
N GLU A 173 18.77 7.24 -1.12
CA GLU A 173 18.24 7.54 0.20
C GLU A 173 17.24 6.43 0.53
N LEU A 174 17.55 5.61 1.55
CA LEU A 174 16.76 4.45 1.97
C LEU A 174 16.13 4.72 3.33
N SER A 175 14.82 4.50 3.42
CA SER A 175 14.08 4.53 4.68
C SER A 175 14.02 3.12 5.31
N PRO A 176 13.85 3.03 6.65
CA PRO A 176 13.77 1.75 7.35
C PRO A 176 12.63 0.83 6.88
N ASP A 177 11.55 1.38 6.32
CA ASP A 177 10.40 0.66 5.76
C ASP A 177 10.65 0.05 4.38
N GLY A 178 11.84 0.26 3.80
CA GLY A 178 12.22 -0.22 2.48
C GLY A 178 11.86 0.72 1.33
N SER A 179 11.22 1.85 1.59
CA SER A 179 11.04 2.90 0.59
C SER A 179 12.39 3.57 0.30
N PHE A 180 12.68 3.85 -0.96
CA PHE A 180 13.93 4.51 -1.34
C PHE A 180 13.75 5.50 -2.46
N THR A 181 14.65 6.48 -2.51
CA THR A 181 14.81 7.40 -3.62
C THR A 181 16.18 7.22 -4.26
N TYR A 182 16.21 6.88 -5.55
CA TYR A 182 17.45 6.83 -6.32
C TYR A 182 17.60 8.09 -7.14
N THR A 183 18.72 8.81 -6.97
CA THR A 183 19.06 10.02 -7.73
C THR A 183 20.28 9.76 -8.62
N PRO A 184 20.10 9.70 -9.95
CA PRO A 184 21.22 9.52 -10.87
C PRO A 184 22.21 10.68 -10.78
N ALA A 185 23.51 10.37 -10.77
CA ALA A 185 24.54 11.41 -10.91
C ALA A 185 24.40 12.11 -12.27
N GLN A 186 24.80 13.38 -12.30
CA GLN A 186 24.62 14.24 -13.47
C GLN A 186 25.08 13.59 -14.77
N ASN A 187 24.20 13.55 -15.76
CA ASN A 187 24.42 13.03 -17.09
C ASN A 187 24.76 11.53 -17.19
N LYS A 188 24.66 10.76 -16.13
CA LYS A 188 24.86 9.30 -16.17
C LYS A 188 23.68 8.61 -16.83
N VAL A 189 24.00 7.51 -17.55
CA VAL A 189 23.05 6.59 -18.19
C VAL A 189 23.61 5.16 -18.10
N GLY A 190 22.75 4.17 -18.38
CA GLY A 190 23.12 2.76 -18.39
C GLY A 190 22.78 2.06 -17.08
N LYS A 191 23.40 0.91 -16.83
CA LYS A 191 23.12 0.08 -15.65
C LYS A 191 23.91 0.54 -14.43
N ASP A 192 23.26 0.59 -13.29
CA ASP A 192 23.84 0.71 -11.97
C ASP A 192 23.31 -0.39 -11.04
N VAL A 193 23.94 -0.62 -9.92
CA VAL A 193 23.55 -1.65 -8.95
C VAL A 193 23.88 -1.18 -7.56
N PHE A 194 22.94 -1.31 -6.64
CA PHE A 194 23.17 -1.25 -5.20
C PHE A 194 22.62 -2.51 -4.54
N THR A 195 23.00 -2.79 -3.30
CA THR A 195 22.56 -4.00 -2.59
C THR A 195 22.04 -3.67 -1.22
N TYR A 196 21.13 -4.52 -0.73
CA TYR A 196 20.46 -4.32 0.53
C TYR A 196 20.24 -5.63 1.29
N THR A 197 19.93 -5.51 2.57
CA THR A 197 19.44 -6.56 3.45
C THR A 197 18.19 -6.07 4.18
N ALA A 198 17.44 -7.01 4.72
CA ALA A 198 16.39 -6.76 5.70
C ALA A 198 16.72 -7.48 7.00
N THR A 199 16.27 -6.91 8.12
CA THR A 199 16.45 -7.49 9.46
C THR A 199 15.07 -7.57 10.10
N ASP A 200 14.73 -8.70 10.70
CA ASP A 200 13.48 -8.92 11.42
C ASP A 200 13.49 -8.32 12.84
N SER A 201 12.41 -8.48 13.57
CA SER A 201 12.26 -7.98 14.95
C SER A 201 13.17 -8.71 15.96
N ALA A 202 13.57 -9.94 15.66
CA ALA A 202 14.47 -10.75 16.48
C ALA A 202 15.96 -10.52 16.19
N GLY A 203 16.28 -9.74 15.14
CA GLY A 203 17.65 -9.40 14.74
C GLY A 203 18.27 -10.35 13.72
N ASN A 204 17.51 -11.28 13.12
CA ASN A 204 18.05 -12.11 12.05
C ASN A 204 18.12 -11.30 10.75
N VAL A 205 19.23 -11.46 10.05
CA VAL A 205 19.53 -10.71 8.83
C VAL A 205 19.34 -11.61 7.61
N SER A 206 18.68 -11.07 6.59
CA SER A 206 18.42 -11.75 5.32
C SER A 206 19.68 -12.03 4.49
N ASN A 207 19.49 -12.73 3.38
CA ASN A 207 20.43 -12.70 2.27
C ASN A 207 20.59 -11.28 1.72
N VAL A 208 21.77 -11.01 1.12
CA VAL A 208 21.99 -9.77 0.34
C VAL A 208 21.28 -9.88 -1.01
N ALA A 209 20.46 -8.89 -1.35
CA ALA A 209 19.79 -8.80 -2.65
C ALA A 209 20.22 -7.56 -3.44
N ASN A 210 20.04 -7.60 -4.76
CA ASN A 210 20.47 -6.56 -5.68
C ASN A 210 19.28 -5.71 -6.11
N VAL A 211 19.47 -4.39 -6.18
CA VAL A 211 18.62 -3.51 -6.96
C VAL A 211 19.38 -3.14 -8.24
N THR A 212 18.88 -3.62 -9.36
CA THR A 212 19.41 -3.28 -10.67
C THR A 212 18.70 -2.05 -11.20
N VAL A 213 19.43 -0.93 -11.27
CA VAL A 213 18.91 0.35 -11.79
C VAL A 213 19.26 0.48 -13.27
N LYS A 214 18.28 0.77 -14.11
CA LYS A 214 18.45 1.14 -15.50
C LYS A 214 18.20 2.63 -15.67
N ILE A 215 19.25 3.40 -15.98
CA ILE A 215 19.16 4.84 -16.22
C ILE A 215 19.04 5.05 -17.73
N VAL A 216 17.86 5.46 -18.19
CA VAL A 216 17.57 5.65 -19.62
C VAL A 216 17.63 7.10 -20.05
N LYS A 217 17.87 7.34 -21.34
CA LYS A 217 17.69 8.67 -21.92
C LYS A 217 16.22 8.85 -22.25
N PRO A 218 15.62 10.01 -21.93
CA PRO A 218 14.29 10.31 -22.44
C PRO A 218 14.34 10.45 -23.99
N THR A 219 13.26 10.07 -24.63
CA THR A 219 13.12 10.15 -26.10
C THR A 219 13.18 11.60 -26.57
N ASP A 220 12.54 12.50 -25.85
CA ASP A 220 12.60 13.96 -26.05
C ASP A 220 13.45 14.60 -24.95
N LYS A 221 14.28 15.57 -25.33
CA LYS A 221 15.13 16.31 -24.40
C LYS A 221 14.37 17.35 -23.56
N ALA A 222 13.16 17.71 -23.96
CA ALA A 222 12.36 18.70 -23.24
C ALA A 222 11.88 18.12 -21.91
N MET A 223 12.27 18.79 -20.84
CA MET A 223 11.89 18.46 -19.45
C MET A 223 10.74 19.35 -19.00
N TYR A 224 9.91 18.83 -18.11
CA TYR A 224 8.88 19.63 -17.46
C TYR A 224 9.53 20.60 -16.47
N GLN A 225 9.25 21.91 -16.63
CA GLN A 225 9.87 22.94 -15.80
C GLN A 225 9.22 23.03 -14.42
N ASP A 226 7.94 22.70 -14.34
CA ASP A 226 7.13 22.71 -13.13
C ASP A 226 7.34 21.47 -12.24
N LEU A 227 8.11 20.49 -12.71
CA LEU A 227 8.45 19.27 -11.96
C LEU A 227 9.95 19.16 -11.63
N ALA A 228 10.68 20.25 -11.65
CA ALA A 228 12.10 20.23 -11.32
C ALA A 228 12.31 19.84 -9.84
N GLY A 229 12.87 18.66 -9.59
CA GLY A 229 13.07 18.11 -8.24
C GLY A 229 11.83 17.45 -7.63
N ASP A 230 10.74 17.36 -8.35
CA ASP A 230 9.52 16.71 -7.90
C ASP A 230 9.58 15.20 -8.09
N THR A 231 8.96 14.44 -7.16
CA THR A 231 8.83 12.98 -7.23
C THR A 231 7.99 12.50 -8.41
N LEU A 232 7.09 13.34 -8.92
CA LEU A 232 6.27 13.06 -10.09
C LEU A 232 7.04 13.15 -11.41
N ALA A 233 8.26 13.73 -11.41
CA ALA A 233 9.03 13.96 -12.63
C ALA A 233 9.28 12.68 -13.43
N TYR A 234 9.54 11.55 -12.76
CA TYR A 234 9.71 10.27 -13.44
C TYR A 234 8.41 9.82 -14.13
N THR A 235 7.30 9.81 -13.42
CA THR A 235 6.00 9.39 -13.95
C THR A 235 5.55 10.27 -15.11
N ALA A 236 5.74 11.58 -15.00
CA ALA A 236 5.42 12.52 -16.06
C ALA A 236 6.24 12.26 -17.34
N MET A 237 7.54 12.02 -17.20
CA MET A 237 8.41 11.67 -18.32
C MET A 237 8.07 10.31 -18.93
N TRP A 238 7.71 9.34 -18.10
CA TRP A 238 7.26 8.02 -18.53
C TRP A 238 5.97 8.09 -19.37
N LEU A 239 4.98 8.91 -18.95
CA LEU A 239 3.76 9.17 -19.70
C LEU A 239 4.04 9.89 -21.02
N LYS A 240 4.99 10.84 -21.02
CA LYS A 240 5.41 11.57 -22.22
C LYS A 240 6.07 10.65 -23.23
N ASP A 241 7.05 9.84 -22.81
CA ASP A 241 7.79 8.93 -23.70
C ASP A 241 6.87 7.90 -24.39
N ARG A 242 5.75 7.57 -23.75
CA ARG A 242 4.72 6.67 -24.29
C ARG A 242 3.60 7.39 -25.04
N GLY A 243 3.71 8.72 -25.17
CA GLY A 243 2.70 9.52 -25.85
C GLY A 243 1.33 9.52 -25.17
N VAL A 244 1.28 9.11 -23.90
CA VAL A 244 0.03 9.09 -23.11
C VAL A 244 -0.39 10.50 -22.75
N TYR A 245 0.53 11.27 -22.16
CA TYR A 245 0.32 12.67 -21.85
C TYR A 245 1.62 13.45 -22.09
N THR A 246 1.54 14.50 -22.87
CA THR A 246 2.72 15.29 -23.30
C THR A 246 2.87 16.63 -22.59
N GLY A 247 1.94 16.97 -21.69
CA GLY A 247 1.91 18.27 -21.03
C GLY A 247 1.45 19.41 -21.95
N LYS A 248 1.57 20.62 -21.45
CA LYS A 248 1.19 21.86 -22.15
C LYS A 248 2.39 22.79 -22.26
N ARG A 249 2.36 23.70 -23.25
CA ARG A 249 3.35 24.78 -23.32
C ARG A 249 2.76 26.07 -22.73
N ILE A 250 3.38 26.54 -21.66
CA ILE A 250 2.98 27.76 -20.96
C ILE A 250 4.17 28.71 -21.03
N ALA A 251 4.00 29.89 -21.65
CA ALA A 251 5.05 30.87 -21.87
C ALA A 251 6.33 30.28 -22.51
N GLY A 252 6.17 29.31 -23.40
CA GLY A 252 7.28 28.62 -24.07
C GLY A 252 7.86 27.40 -23.31
N ASN A 253 7.59 27.28 -22.04
CA ASN A 253 8.05 26.16 -21.21
C ASN A 253 7.10 24.97 -21.31
N LEU A 254 7.66 23.76 -21.28
CA LEU A 254 6.88 22.54 -21.14
C LEU A 254 6.50 22.35 -19.68
N CYS A 255 5.19 22.23 -19.41
CA CYS A 255 4.63 22.05 -18.08
C CYS A 255 3.74 20.79 -18.03
N PHE A 256 3.77 20.09 -16.94
CA PHE A 256 2.92 18.92 -16.66
C PHE A 256 1.60 19.32 -16.03
N GLU A 257 1.63 20.34 -15.18
CA GLU A 257 0.50 20.86 -14.38
C GLU A 257 -0.10 19.80 -13.46
N PRO A 258 0.63 19.29 -12.46
CA PRO A 258 0.19 18.17 -11.60
C PRO A 258 -1.11 18.50 -10.82
N GLU A 259 -1.34 19.78 -10.48
CA GLU A 259 -2.55 20.26 -9.82
C GLU A 259 -3.67 20.64 -10.81
N GLY A 260 -3.42 20.46 -12.10
CA GLY A 260 -4.38 20.75 -13.15
C GLY A 260 -5.52 19.74 -13.17
N THR A 261 -6.74 20.20 -13.45
CA THR A 261 -7.87 19.32 -13.65
C THR A 261 -7.83 18.69 -15.04
N LEU A 262 -8.08 17.37 -15.10
CA LEU A 262 -8.30 16.66 -16.35
C LEU A 262 -9.78 16.70 -16.73
N THR A 263 -10.02 16.88 -18.02
CA THR A 263 -11.36 16.70 -18.55
C THR A 263 -11.67 15.22 -18.78
N ARG A 264 -12.97 14.89 -18.84
CA ARG A 264 -13.44 13.52 -19.13
C ARG A 264 -12.85 12.96 -20.43
N GLY A 265 -12.73 13.80 -21.46
CA GLY A 265 -12.14 13.40 -22.74
C GLY A 265 -10.64 13.13 -22.65
N GLU A 266 -9.89 14.00 -21.98
CA GLU A 266 -8.45 13.82 -21.75
C GLU A 266 -8.16 12.55 -20.97
N PHE A 267 -8.87 12.32 -19.87
CA PHE A 267 -8.73 11.11 -19.07
C PHE A 267 -9.02 9.84 -19.88
N LEU A 268 -10.11 9.83 -20.68
CA LEU A 268 -10.42 8.69 -21.52
C LEU A 268 -9.29 8.37 -22.48
N VAL A 269 -8.77 9.38 -23.18
CA VAL A 269 -7.66 9.17 -24.13
C VAL A 269 -6.41 8.64 -23.44
N MET A 270 -6.08 9.18 -22.28
CA MET A 270 -4.94 8.70 -21.46
C MET A 270 -5.14 7.25 -21.06
N ALA A 271 -6.31 6.89 -20.55
CA ALA A 271 -6.64 5.52 -20.14
C ALA A 271 -6.55 4.54 -21.31
N MET A 272 -7.11 4.89 -22.45
CA MET A 272 -7.04 4.04 -23.65
C MET A 272 -5.61 3.84 -24.15
N LYS A 273 -4.79 4.89 -24.15
CA LYS A 273 -3.37 4.78 -24.53
C LYS A 273 -2.59 3.90 -23.55
N LEU A 274 -2.86 3.99 -22.26
CA LEU A 274 -2.25 3.12 -21.23
C LEU A 274 -2.64 1.64 -21.43
N LEU A 275 -3.87 1.39 -21.84
CA LEU A 275 -4.37 0.04 -22.13
C LEU A 275 -3.90 -0.49 -23.49
N GLY A 276 -3.19 0.32 -24.29
CA GLY A 276 -2.78 -0.04 -25.66
C GLY A 276 -3.96 -0.16 -26.63
N ALA A 277 -5.08 0.50 -26.32
CA ALA A 277 -6.25 0.47 -27.19
C ALA A 277 -6.05 1.36 -28.42
N GLU A 278 -6.21 0.77 -29.58
CA GLU A 278 -6.09 1.50 -30.85
C GLU A 278 -7.33 2.37 -31.10
N PRO A 279 -7.14 3.62 -31.54
CA PRO A 279 -8.25 4.48 -31.88
C PRO A 279 -8.91 4.02 -33.21
N GLU A 280 -10.22 4.20 -33.29
CA GLU A 280 -10.95 3.95 -34.52
C GLU A 280 -10.59 4.96 -35.62
N SER A 281 -11.05 4.70 -36.83
CA SER A 281 -10.87 5.62 -37.96
C SER A 281 -11.54 6.97 -37.68
N GLU A 282 -10.85 8.06 -38.01
CA GLU A 282 -11.37 9.42 -37.89
C GLU A 282 -12.67 9.68 -38.69
N ARG A 283 -12.98 8.80 -39.63
CA ARG A 283 -14.21 8.89 -40.46
C ARG A 283 -15.45 8.37 -39.73
N LEU A 284 -15.28 7.68 -38.62
CA LEU A 284 -16.41 7.15 -37.85
C LEU A 284 -16.90 8.19 -36.86
N THR A 285 -18.21 8.18 -36.64
CA THR A 285 -18.88 9.04 -35.67
C THR A 285 -19.32 8.24 -34.46
N SER A 286 -19.30 8.89 -33.29
CA SER A 286 -19.79 8.29 -32.04
C SER A 286 -21.32 8.30 -31.96
N GLY A 287 -21.97 9.21 -32.71
CA GLY A 287 -23.41 9.47 -32.61
C GLY A 287 -23.79 10.33 -31.40
N PHE A 288 -22.83 10.84 -30.64
CA PHE A 288 -23.12 11.80 -29.58
C PHE A 288 -23.48 13.18 -30.13
N ALA A 289 -24.53 13.81 -29.56
CA ALA A 289 -25.02 15.12 -30.02
C ALA A 289 -24.00 16.26 -29.86
N ASP A 290 -23.02 16.09 -28.97
CA ASP A 290 -21.92 17.04 -28.72
C ASP A 290 -20.62 16.71 -29.47
N GLU A 291 -20.64 15.78 -30.43
CA GLU A 291 -19.47 15.38 -31.19
C GLU A 291 -18.80 16.55 -31.93
N SER A 292 -19.60 17.49 -32.46
CA SER A 292 -19.07 18.67 -33.14
C SER A 292 -18.23 19.57 -32.24
N LYS A 293 -18.47 19.55 -30.93
CA LYS A 293 -17.71 20.29 -29.90
C LYS A 293 -16.49 19.51 -29.39
N THR A 294 -16.35 18.25 -29.80
CA THR A 294 -15.25 17.37 -29.39
C THR A 294 -14.02 17.67 -30.24
N PRO A 295 -12.83 17.89 -29.65
CA PRO A 295 -11.57 18.03 -30.39
C PRO A 295 -11.34 16.85 -31.34
N ALA A 296 -10.86 17.10 -32.53
CA ALA A 296 -10.67 16.08 -33.56
C ALA A 296 -9.81 14.92 -33.10
N TRP A 297 -8.75 15.18 -32.34
CA TRP A 297 -7.84 14.15 -31.82
C TRP A 297 -8.47 13.21 -30.76
N MET A 298 -9.54 13.63 -30.08
CA MET A 298 -10.26 12.81 -29.11
C MET A 298 -11.30 11.90 -29.74
N ARG A 299 -11.89 12.31 -30.89
CA ARG A 299 -13.02 11.59 -31.50
C ARG A 299 -12.77 10.11 -31.76
N PRO A 300 -11.63 9.71 -32.38
CA PRO A 300 -11.35 8.30 -32.63
C PRO A 300 -11.35 7.45 -31.37
N TYR A 301 -10.83 7.97 -30.27
CA TYR A 301 -10.81 7.28 -28.96
C TYR A 301 -12.19 7.16 -28.35
N ILE A 302 -13.00 8.22 -28.42
CA ILE A 302 -14.39 8.20 -27.92
C ILE A 302 -15.24 7.19 -28.70
N VAL A 303 -15.08 7.14 -30.03
CA VAL A 303 -15.76 6.15 -30.87
C VAL A 303 -15.36 4.73 -30.49
N SER A 304 -14.07 4.47 -30.33
CA SER A 304 -13.53 3.17 -29.93
C SER A 304 -14.04 2.75 -28.54
N ALA A 305 -14.03 3.66 -27.57
CA ALA A 305 -14.49 3.41 -26.22
C ALA A 305 -16.01 3.17 -26.14
N PHE A 306 -16.78 3.89 -26.94
CA PHE A 306 -18.23 3.69 -27.02
C PHE A 306 -18.59 2.35 -27.66
N LYS A 307 -17.94 1.99 -28.76
CA LYS A 307 -18.14 0.70 -29.44
C LYS A 307 -17.80 -0.50 -28.56
N SER A 308 -16.74 -0.38 -27.76
CA SER A 308 -16.32 -1.44 -26.83
C SER A 308 -17.15 -1.48 -25.54
N GLY A 309 -18.10 -0.56 -25.36
CA GLY A 309 -18.90 -0.47 -24.14
C GLY A 309 -18.15 0.08 -22.92
N MET A 310 -16.92 0.59 -23.11
CA MET A 310 -16.09 1.16 -22.05
C MET A 310 -16.69 2.46 -21.51
N VAL A 311 -17.37 3.22 -22.37
CA VAL A 311 -18.06 4.45 -21.99
C VAL A 311 -19.50 4.43 -22.50
N SER A 312 -20.39 5.12 -21.76
CA SER A 312 -21.76 5.44 -22.16
C SER A 312 -21.93 6.95 -22.22
N GLY A 313 -22.92 7.41 -22.99
CA GLY A 313 -23.34 8.80 -22.98
C GLY A 313 -24.28 9.11 -21.82
N VAL A 314 -24.51 10.40 -21.62
CA VAL A 314 -25.51 10.94 -20.69
C VAL A 314 -26.69 11.49 -21.51
N THR A 315 -27.91 11.17 -21.13
CA THR A 315 -29.10 11.72 -21.80
C THR A 315 -29.18 13.22 -21.56
N SER A 316 -29.40 13.99 -22.62
CA SER A 316 -29.68 15.42 -22.60
C SER A 316 -30.86 15.75 -23.48
N PRO A 317 -31.44 16.98 -23.41
CA PRO A 317 -32.54 17.40 -24.29
C PRO A 317 -32.22 17.29 -25.78
N ASP A 318 -30.94 17.46 -26.14
CA ASP A 318 -30.42 17.41 -27.51
C ASP A 318 -30.06 16.00 -27.99
N GLY A 319 -30.23 14.97 -27.15
CA GLY A 319 -29.86 13.61 -27.38
C GLY A 319 -28.76 13.10 -26.41
N MET A 320 -28.15 11.99 -26.75
CA MET A 320 -27.07 11.43 -25.94
C MET A 320 -25.79 12.24 -26.14
N VAL A 321 -25.14 12.67 -25.06
CA VAL A 321 -23.91 13.47 -25.06
C VAL A 321 -22.78 12.77 -24.31
N PHE A 322 -21.54 12.97 -24.71
CA PHE A 322 -20.35 12.44 -24.02
C PHE A 322 -19.79 13.41 -22.98
N ARG A 323 -19.90 14.72 -23.22
CA ARG A 323 -19.38 15.81 -22.40
C ARG A 323 -17.85 15.77 -22.27
N PRO A 324 -17.06 15.81 -23.36
CA PRO A 324 -15.62 15.65 -23.32
C PRO A 324 -14.88 16.70 -22.49
N SER A 325 -15.44 17.90 -22.38
CA SER A 325 -14.84 19.06 -21.65
C SER A 325 -15.30 19.17 -20.20
N SER A 326 -16.12 18.26 -19.68
CA SER A 326 -16.45 18.28 -18.25
C SER A 326 -15.25 17.85 -17.42
N ASN A 327 -14.98 18.55 -16.32
CA ASN A 327 -13.97 18.14 -15.35
C ASN A 327 -14.39 16.83 -14.66
N LEU A 328 -13.39 16.05 -14.29
CA LEU A 328 -13.56 14.84 -13.48
C LEU A 328 -13.72 15.19 -12.02
#